data_569ec0630148bbf0007269873aae844c
#
_entry.id   569ec0630148bbf0007269873aae844c
#
_cell.length_a   1.000
_cell.length_b   1.000
_cell.length_c   1.000
_cell.angle_alpha   90.00
_cell.angle_beta   90.00
_cell.angle_gamma   90.00
#
_symmetry.space_group_name_H-M   'P 1'
#
loop_
_entity.id
_entity.type
_entity.pdbx_description
1 polymer ?
#
loop_
_entity_poly.entity_id
_entity_poly.type
_entity_poly.pdbx_seq_one_letter_code
_entity_poly.pdbx_strand_id
1 'polypeptide(L)'
;MLPSDSFNPEIIFTLQEKSIDSIPDATITQDSFKIVVETKMSDWFYEDQLLRHLNSFGDEKYKVMITLAPEIMEENKKAAFEKKLKEYNEKQHHPVIHINTTFEAMANAISDVLDDRDYDMQDVLDDYLNYCYTDGLIPVSDAWKYMRMQLAGTTFDFNISANVYYDNAERGFRAHDTLGLYKNKSVRAIGKVIARITAVETENGVKYNTEFGELTDERKEVIAKAMDDGDSHGYDLRTIEHRYFFVEKFYETDFKKVTPRAPMGTRIFDLTQILGTDDIPSTDQLAEMLKNETWT
;
A
#
# COMPACT_ATOMS: atom_id res chain seq x y z
N MET A 1 -38.22 18.03 -11.58
CA MET A 1 -37.26 18.87 -10.83
C MET A 1 -37.29 18.35 -9.43
N LEU A 2 -36.18 17.75 -8.95
CA LEU A 2 -36.03 17.41 -7.53
C LEU A 2 -35.82 18.73 -6.76
N PRO A 3 -36.35 18.89 -5.53
CA PRO A 3 -36.10 20.09 -4.73
C PRO A 3 -34.60 20.27 -4.52
N SER A 4 -34.07 21.44 -4.78
CA SER A 4 -32.64 21.78 -4.71
C SER A 4 -32.04 21.65 -3.30
N ASP A 5 -32.85 21.46 -2.28
CA ASP A 5 -32.45 21.44 -0.87
C ASP A 5 -32.37 20.00 -0.27
N SER A 6 -32.53 18.94 -1.09
CA SER A 6 -32.69 17.57 -0.57
C SER A 6 -31.59 16.58 -0.94
N PHE A 7 -30.54 17.02 -1.64
CA PHE A 7 -29.42 16.14 -2.01
C PHE A 7 -28.09 16.87 -1.88
N ASN A 8 -27.37 16.60 -0.80
CA ASN A 8 -25.97 16.98 -0.69
C ASN A 8 -25.08 15.79 -1.09
N PRO A 9 -24.46 15.80 -2.28
CA PRO A 9 -23.57 14.73 -2.72
C PRO A 9 -22.19 14.80 -2.02
N GLU A 10 -21.94 15.83 -1.21
CA GLU A 10 -20.65 16.04 -0.60
C GLU A 10 -20.37 14.98 0.48
N ILE A 11 -19.23 14.32 0.36
CA ILE A 11 -18.72 13.42 1.39
C ILE A 11 -17.85 14.23 2.35
N ILE A 12 -18.20 14.19 3.63
CA ILE A 12 -17.50 14.93 4.68
C ILE A 12 -16.65 13.94 5.49
N PHE A 13 -15.36 14.25 5.61
CA PHE A 13 -14.42 13.53 6.46
C PHE A 13 -14.14 14.35 7.71
N THR A 14 -14.34 13.77 8.89
CA THR A 14 -14.07 14.43 10.16
C THR A 14 -13.19 13.54 11.03
N LEU A 15 -12.09 14.09 11.54
CA LEU A 15 -11.27 13.43 12.56
C LEU A 15 -11.76 13.84 13.93
N GLN A 16 -11.83 12.89 14.86
CA GLN A 16 -12.22 13.11 16.26
C GLN A 16 -13.53 13.90 16.40
N GLU A 17 -14.57 13.46 15.68
CA GLU A 17 -15.90 14.07 15.77
C GLU A 17 -16.42 13.97 17.20
N LYS A 18 -16.66 15.12 17.83
CA LYS A 18 -17.21 15.17 19.19
C LYS A 18 -18.71 14.88 19.17
N SER A 19 -19.11 13.77 19.75
CA SER A 19 -20.50 13.47 20.08
C SER A 19 -20.74 13.66 21.60
N ILE A 20 -21.97 13.43 22.07
CA ILE A 20 -22.34 13.68 23.46
C ILE A 20 -21.50 12.83 24.43
N ASP A 21 -21.22 11.57 24.10
CA ASP A 21 -20.57 10.59 24.99
C ASP A 21 -19.38 9.87 24.39
N SER A 22 -18.98 10.21 23.16
CA SER A 22 -17.86 9.55 22.47
C SER A 22 -17.17 10.46 21.46
N ILE A 23 -15.92 10.13 21.17
CA ILE A 23 -15.11 10.79 20.13
C ILE A 23 -14.51 9.67 19.30
N PRO A 24 -15.14 9.25 18.17
CA PRO A 24 -14.53 8.33 17.23
C PRO A 24 -13.27 8.93 16.61
N ASP A 25 -12.32 8.08 16.22
CA ASP A 25 -11.09 8.55 15.58
C ASP A 25 -11.37 9.23 14.24
N ALA A 26 -12.29 8.68 13.45
CA ALA A 26 -12.74 9.29 12.21
C ALA A 26 -14.21 8.99 11.90
N THR A 27 -14.84 9.92 11.18
CA THR A 27 -16.15 9.72 10.57
C THR A 27 -16.15 10.12 9.11
N ILE A 28 -16.92 9.40 8.31
CA ILE A 28 -17.18 9.70 6.90
C ILE A 28 -18.69 9.77 6.75
N THR A 29 -19.19 10.94 6.36
CA THR A 29 -20.65 11.19 6.32
C THR A 29 -21.09 11.74 4.99
N GLN A 30 -22.30 11.36 4.63
CA GLN A 30 -23.14 11.93 3.58
C GLN A 30 -24.59 11.80 4.04
N ASP A 31 -25.53 12.50 3.43
CA ASP A 31 -26.95 12.45 3.83
C ASP A 31 -27.52 11.04 3.97
N SER A 32 -27.06 10.09 3.16
CA SER A 32 -27.56 8.71 3.13
C SER A 32 -26.75 7.71 3.93
N PHE A 33 -25.52 8.03 4.32
CA PHE A 33 -24.68 7.11 5.07
C PHE A 33 -23.78 7.80 6.09
N LYS A 34 -23.40 7.04 7.09
CA LYS A 34 -22.34 7.39 8.03
C LYS A 34 -21.46 6.17 8.31
N ILE A 35 -20.15 6.38 8.21
CA ILE A 35 -19.13 5.42 8.62
C ILE A 35 -18.42 6.01 9.83
N VAL A 36 -18.32 5.23 10.89
CA VAL A 36 -17.58 5.55 12.12
C VAL A 36 -16.39 4.61 12.17
N VAL A 37 -15.20 5.16 12.34
CA VAL A 37 -13.96 4.39 12.41
C VAL A 37 -13.34 4.57 13.80
N GLU A 38 -13.02 3.45 14.44
CA GLU A 38 -12.22 3.39 15.66
C GLU A 38 -10.96 2.58 15.37
N THR A 39 -9.80 3.16 15.67
CA THR A 39 -8.50 2.56 15.41
C THR A 39 -7.78 2.18 16.71
N LYS A 40 -7.02 1.12 16.67
CA LYS A 40 -6.09 0.74 17.75
C LYS A 40 -4.74 0.38 17.14
N MET A 41 -3.67 0.81 17.80
CA MET A 41 -2.30 0.42 17.43
C MET A 41 -1.95 -1.00 17.92
N SER A 42 -2.88 -1.63 18.63
CA SER A 42 -2.87 -3.01 19.09
C SER A 42 -4.26 -3.61 18.90
N ASP A 43 -4.44 -4.90 19.16
CA ASP A 43 -5.72 -5.63 19.06
C ASP A 43 -6.73 -5.27 20.15
N TRP A 44 -6.44 -4.28 20.99
CA TRP A 44 -7.22 -3.96 22.18
C TRP A 44 -8.33 -2.95 21.93
N PHE A 45 -9.58 -3.44 21.80
CA PHE A 45 -10.78 -2.61 21.79
C PHE A 45 -11.56 -2.77 23.08
N TYR A 46 -11.99 -1.64 23.65
CA TYR A 46 -12.87 -1.64 24.82
C TYR A 46 -14.33 -1.68 24.39
N GLU A 47 -15.07 -2.70 24.80
CA GLU A 47 -16.48 -2.87 24.44
C GLU A 47 -17.33 -1.64 24.78
N ASP A 48 -17.14 -1.06 25.97
CA ASP A 48 -17.87 0.13 26.39
C ASP A 48 -17.58 1.35 25.50
N GLN A 49 -16.39 1.47 24.94
CA GLN A 49 -16.04 2.52 23.98
C GLN A 49 -16.80 2.31 22.67
N LEU A 50 -16.78 1.11 22.15
CA LEU A 50 -17.48 0.77 20.92
C LEU A 50 -18.99 0.99 21.05
N LEU A 51 -19.58 0.63 22.20
CA LEU A 51 -21.00 0.88 22.46
C LEU A 51 -21.34 2.37 22.53
N ARG A 52 -20.45 3.19 23.10
CA ARG A 52 -20.66 4.65 23.08
C ARG A 52 -20.60 5.22 21.65
N HIS A 53 -19.76 4.67 20.78
CA HIS A 53 -19.69 5.11 19.38
C HIS A 53 -21.00 4.84 18.62
N LEU A 54 -21.82 3.88 19.02
CA LEU A 54 -23.15 3.69 18.42
C LEU A 54 -24.05 4.92 18.58
N ASN A 55 -23.82 5.75 19.60
CA ASN A 55 -24.56 7.00 19.81
C ASN A 55 -24.18 8.11 18.79
N SER A 56 -23.13 7.90 18.00
CA SER A 56 -22.73 8.83 16.92
C SER A 56 -23.59 8.69 15.67
N PHE A 57 -24.36 7.59 15.54
CA PHE A 57 -25.26 7.38 14.42
C PHE A 57 -26.61 8.07 14.66
N GLY A 58 -27.15 8.69 13.60
CA GLY A 58 -28.47 9.29 13.54
C GLY A 58 -29.46 8.43 12.72
N ASP A 59 -30.18 9.08 11.80
CA ASP A 59 -31.18 8.45 10.93
C ASP A 59 -30.65 8.06 9.56
N GLU A 60 -29.33 8.01 9.39
CA GLU A 60 -28.71 7.60 8.13
C GLU A 60 -29.22 6.22 7.69
N LYS A 61 -29.44 6.05 6.40
CA LYS A 61 -29.93 4.80 5.82
C LYS A 61 -28.89 3.67 5.90
N TYR A 62 -27.61 4.04 5.70
CA TYR A 62 -26.50 3.11 5.75
C TYR A 62 -25.54 3.52 6.86
N LYS A 63 -25.35 2.64 7.83
CA LYS A 63 -24.55 2.87 9.02
C LYS A 63 -23.49 1.79 9.13
N VAL A 64 -22.23 2.18 9.14
CA VAL A 64 -21.09 1.25 9.21
C VAL A 64 -20.17 1.67 10.34
N MET A 65 -19.84 0.74 11.21
CA MET A 65 -18.80 0.89 12.22
C MET A 65 -17.61 0.02 11.85
N ILE A 66 -16.46 0.63 11.68
CA ILE A 66 -15.20 -0.05 11.36
C ILE A 66 -14.32 -0.05 12.59
N THR A 67 -13.89 -1.22 13.03
CA THR A 67 -12.78 -1.36 13.99
C THR A 67 -11.54 -1.79 13.23
N LEU A 68 -10.47 -1.00 13.34
CA LEU A 68 -9.24 -1.11 12.57
C LEU A 68 -8.04 -1.25 13.50
N ALA A 69 -7.30 -2.35 13.38
CA ALA A 69 -6.11 -2.64 14.18
C ALA A 69 -5.09 -3.46 13.37
N PRO A 70 -3.85 -3.68 13.86
CA PRO A 70 -2.88 -4.58 13.23
C PRO A 70 -3.40 -6.01 13.06
N GLU A 71 -4.19 -6.49 14.02
CA GLU A 71 -4.80 -7.82 14.02
C GLU A 71 -6.30 -7.73 14.19
N ILE A 72 -7.02 -8.73 13.68
CA ILE A 72 -8.48 -8.82 13.88
C ILE A 72 -8.80 -9.08 15.37
N MET A 73 -9.91 -8.53 15.81
CA MET A 73 -10.39 -8.73 17.18
C MET A 73 -10.56 -10.22 17.49
N GLU A 74 -10.15 -10.64 18.68
CA GLU A 74 -10.38 -12.00 19.16
C GLU A 74 -11.87 -12.38 19.08
N GLU A 75 -12.15 -13.60 18.66
CA GLU A 75 -13.52 -14.07 18.35
C GLU A 75 -14.48 -13.91 19.55
N ASN A 76 -13.99 -14.15 20.78
CA ASN A 76 -14.80 -13.98 22.00
C ASN A 76 -15.20 -12.53 22.26
N LYS A 77 -14.28 -11.57 22.03
CA LYS A 77 -14.52 -10.13 22.18
C LYS A 77 -15.44 -9.61 21.08
N LYS A 78 -15.19 -10.06 19.85
CA LYS A 78 -16.05 -9.76 18.70
C LYS A 78 -17.47 -10.24 18.92
N ALA A 79 -17.67 -11.52 19.31
CA ALA A 79 -18.97 -12.09 19.58
C ALA A 79 -19.71 -11.39 20.73
N ALA A 80 -19.00 -10.97 21.79
CA ALA A 80 -19.58 -10.19 22.88
C ALA A 80 -20.12 -8.84 22.41
N PHE A 81 -19.33 -8.11 21.62
CA PHE A 81 -19.75 -6.83 21.05
C PHE A 81 -20.91 -7.01 20.05
N GLU A 82 -20.84 -7.96 19.13
CA GLU A 82 -21.88 -8.21 18.12
C GLU A 82 -23.22 -8.60 18.74
N LYS A 83 -23.21 -9.31 19.88
CA LYS A 83 -24.43 -9.59 20.64
C LYS A 83 -25.10 -8.29 21.11
N LYS A 84 -24.34 -7.36 21.68
CA LYS A 84 -24.87 -6.07 22.15
C LYS A 84 -25.25 -5.15 20.98
N LEU A 85 -24.51 -5.20 19.89
CA LEU A 85 -24.85 -4.50 18.66
C LEU A 85 -26.19 -4.99 18.10
N LYS A 86 -26.46 -6.29 18.16
CA LYS A 86 -27.75 -6.84 17.76
C LYS A 86 -28.91 -6.30 18.63
N GLU A 87 -28.74 -6.27 19.96
CA GLU A 87 -29.70 -5.70 20.88
C GLU A 87 -29.96 -4.18 20.64
N TYR A 88 -28.89 -3.46 20.25
CA TYR A 88 -29.00 -2.06 19.83
C TYR A 88 -29.79 -1.94 18.52
N ASN A 89 -29.45 -2.74 17.51
CA ASN A 89 -30.07 -2.72 16.18
C ASN A 89 -31.56 -3.07 16.19
N GLU A 90 -32.04 -3.91 17.14
CA GLU A 90 -33.46 -4.22 17.31
C GLU A 90 -34.33 -2.98 17.61
N LYS A 91 -33.70 -1.89 18.06
CA LYS A 91 -34.37 -0.62 18.40
C LYS A 91 -34.18 0.43 17.32
N GLN A 92 -33.43 0.14 16.26
CA GLN A 92 -33.10 1.09 15.20
C GLN A 92 -33.95 0.86 13.95
N HIS A 93 -34.28 1.92 13.24
CA HIS A 93 -34.93 1.82 11.92
C HIS A 93 -33.99 1.26 10.86
N HIS A 94 -32.72 1.70 10.89
CA HIS A 94 -31.64 1.21 10.03
C HIS A 94 -30.53 0.62 10.91
N PRO A 95 -30.15 -0.65 10.69
CA PRO A 95 -29.13 -1.30 11.50
C PRO A 95 -27.72 -0.76 11.21
N VAL A 96 -26.88 -0.75 12.23
CA VAL A 96 -25.44 -0.54 12.10
C VAL A 96 -24.78 -1.87 11.72
N ILE A 97 -23.94 -1.84 10.69
CA ILE A 97 -23.11 -2.96 10.27
C ILE A 97 -21.72 -2.78 10.91
N HIS A 98 -21.22 -3.79 11.58
CA HIS A 98 -19.86 -3.80 12.11
C HIS A 98 -18.92 -4.53 11.17
N ILE A 99 -17.78 -3.89 10.87
CA ILE A 99 -16.68 -4.45 10.10
C ILE A 99 -15.44 -4.41 10.98
N ASN A 100 -14.94 -5.59 11.35
CA ASN A 100 -13.64 -5.71 12.01
C ASN A 100 -12.58 -6.06 10.96
N THR A 101 -11.56 -5.22 10.82
CA THR A 101 -10.56 -5.36 9.76
C THR A 101 -9.16 -4.95 10.24
N THR A 102 -8.15 -5.25 9.43
CA THR A 102 -6.77 -4.85 9.66
C THR A 102 -6.35 -3.74 8.71
N PHE A 103 -5.26 -3.03 9.05
CA PHE A 103 -4.67 -2.01 8.19
C PHE A 103 -4.31 -2.59 6.81
N GLU A 104 -3.78 -3.82 6.77
CA GLU A 104 -3.44 -4.50 5.52
C GLU A 104 -4.67 -4.86 4.70
N ALA A 105 -5.69 -5.46 5.32
CA ALA A 105 -6.93 -5.84 4.63
C ALA A 105 -7.65 -4.61 4.06
N MET A 106 -7.65 -3.49 4.78
CA MET A 106 -8.20 -2.22 4.29
C MET A 106 -7.42 -1.71 3.07
N ALA A 107 -6.08 -1.72 3.12
CA ALA A 107 -5.26 -1.32 2.00
C ALA A 107 -5.48 -2.19 0.77
N ASN A 108 -5.60 -3.51 0.95
CA ASN A 108 -5.90 -4.45 -0.12
C ASN A 108 -7.27 -4.15 -0.75
N ALA A 109 -8.31 -3.91 0.07
CA ALA A 109 -9.64 -3.57 -0.43
C ALA A 109 -9.66 -2.26 -1.23
N ILE A 110 -8.85 -1.26 -0.85
CA ILE A 110 -8.67 -0.02 -1.63
C ILE A 110 -7.96 -0.34 -2.95
N SER A 111 -6.88 -1.09 -2.91
CA SER A 111 -6.12 -1.49 -4.11
C SER A 111 -7.00 -2.23 -5.13
N ASP A 112 -7.91 -3.09 -4.66
CA ASP A 112 -8.80 -3.88 -5.52
C ASP A 112 -9.83 -3.05 -6.30
N VAL A 113 -10.15 -1.83 -5.83
CA VAL A 113 -11.09 -0.93 -6.51
C VAL A 113 -10.42 0.14 -7.36
N LEU A 114 -9.10 0.32 -7.24
CA LEU A 114 -8.35 1.25 -8.07
C LEU A 114 -8.10 0.67 -9.45
N ASP A 115 -8.22 1.52 -10.48
CA ASP A 115 -7.86 1.14 -11.84
C ASP A 115 -6.47 1.69 -12.23
N ASP A 116 -6.00 1.29 -13.42
CA ASP A 116 -4.67 1.68 -13.94
C ASP A 116 -4.48 3.19 -14.14
N ARG A 117 -5.51 4.00 -13.97
CA ARG A 117 -5.48 5.47 -14.14
C ARG A 117 -5.50 6.21 -12.82
N ASP A 118 -5.73 5.49 -11.72
CA ASP A 118 -5.82 6.07 -10.38
C ASP A 118 -4.43 6.19 -9.72
N TYR A 119 -3.40 6.56 -10.52
CA TYR A 119 -2.01 6.60 -10.07
C TYR A 119 -1.79 7.52 -8.87
N ASP A 120 -2.48 8.67 -8.80
CA ASP A 120 -2.37 9.56 -7.64
C ASP A 120 -2.89 8.87 -6.36
N MET A 121 -3.95 8.07 -6.49
CA MET A 121 -4.46 7.28 -5.36
C MET A 121 -3.58 6.08 -5.04
N GLN A 122 -2.90 5.51 -6.04
CA GLN A 122 -1.90 4.47 -5.80
C GLN A 122 -0.72 5.02 -5.01
N ASP A 123 -0.21 6.22 -5.36
CA ASP A 123 0.87 6.87 -4.61
C ASP A 123 0.44 7.14 -3.15
N VAL A 124 -0.79 7.63 -2.92
CA VAL A 124 -1.34 7.81 -1.56
C VAL A 124 -1.45 6.48 -0.80
N LEU A 125 -1.87 5.41 -1.47
CA LEU A 125 -1.96 4.08 -0.87
C LEU A 125 -0.57 3.52 -0.52
N ASP A 126 0.42 3.72 -1.38
CA ASP A 126 1.80 3.32 -1.12
C ASP A 126 2.40 4.09 0.07
N ASP A 127 2.12 5.39 0.20
CA ASP A 127 2.51 6.20 1.36
C ASP A 127 1.85 5.70 2.66
N TYR A 128 0.55 5.39 2.60
CA TYR A 128 -0.18 4.80 3.72
C TYR A 128 0.42 3.45 4.15
N LEU A 129 0.72 2.58 3.21
CA LEU A 129 1.34 1.28 3.48
C LEU A 129 2.74 1.44 4.08
N ASN A 130 3.54 2.36 3.55
CA ASN A 130 4.86 2.65 4.11
C ASN A 130 4.78 3.16 5.56
N TYR A 131 3.82 4.04 5.87
CA TYR A 131 3.53 4.47 7.23
C TYR A 131 3.17 3.27 8.12
N CYS A 132 2.24 2.43 7.68
CA CYS A 132 1.81 1.25 8.45
C CYS A 132 2.97 0.26 8.72
N TYR A 133 3.88 0.06 7.77
CA TYR A 133 5.08 -0.76 7.98
C TYR A 133 6.05 -0.13 8.97
N THR A 134 6.28 1.18 8.86
CA THR A 134 7.20 1.92 9.72
C THR A 134 6.75 1.89 11.18
N ASP A 135 5.45 2.01 11.41
CA ASP A 135 4.84 2.00 12.73
C ASP A 135 4.48 0.58 13.23
N GLY A 136 4.83 -0.47 12.47
CA GLY A 136 4.58 -1.86 12.85
C GLY A 136 3.10 -2.26 12.85
N LEU A 137 2.25 -1.54 12.13
CA LEU A 137 0.82 -1.81 12.00
C LEU A 137 0.51 -2.91 10.98
N ILE A 138 1.44 -3.17 10.08
CA ILE A 138 1.39 -4.27 9.11
C ILE A 138 2.69 -5.08 9.26
N PRO A 139 2.59 -6.41 9.39
CA PRO A 139 3.78 -7.26 9.50
C PRO A 139 4.65 -7.19 8.25
N VAL A 140 5.95 -6.92 8.41
CA VAL A 140 6.92 -6.97 7.30
C VAL A 140 7.22 -8.42 6.89
N SER A 141 6.83 -9.39 7.72
CA SER A 141 7.05 -10.82 7.50
C SER A 141 6.56 -11.35 6.15
N ASP A 142 5.60 -10.67 5.54
CA ASP A 142 4.98 -11.08 4.28
C ASP A 142 5.64 -10.48 3.02
N ALA A 143 6.70 -9.67 3.17
CA ALA A 143 7.41 -9.05 2.05
C ALA A 143 7.89 -10.08 1.00
N TRP A 144 8.20 -11.28 1.43
CA TRP A 144 8.68 -12.39 0.59
C TRP A 144 7.71 -12.80 -0.52
N LYS A 145 6.40 -12.61 -0.32
CA LYS A 145 5.37 -12.98 -1.31
C LYS A 145 5.09 -11.88 -2.33
N TYR A 146 5.60 -10.65 -2.12
CA TYR A 146 5.27 -9.51 -2.97
C TYR A 146 6.38 -9.17 -3.95
N MET A 147 5.96 -8.91 -5.20
CA MET A 147 6.77 -8.28 -6.23
C MET A 147 6.26 -6.87 -6.49
N ARG A 148 7.14 -5.87 -6.36
CA ARG A 148 6.88 -4.50 -6.79
C ARG A 148 7.35 -4.29 -8.22
N MET A 149 6.41 -4.03 -9.12
CA MET A 149 6.71 -3.67 -10.50
C MET A 149 7.02 -2.17 -10.61
N GLN A 150 8.09 -1.86 -11.32
CA GLN A 150 8.54 -0.50 -11.58
C GLN A 150 8.63 -0.22 -13.08
N LEU A 151 8.25 1.00 -13.47
CA LEU A 151 8.36 1.46 -14.86
C LEU A 151 9.84 1.79 -15.16
N ALA A 152 10.49 0.97 -15.96
CA ALA A 152 11.91 1.11 -16.29
C ALA A 152 12.18 1.44 -17.77
N GLY A 153 11.19 1.98 -18.48
CA GLY A 153 11.25 2.15 -19.94
C GLY A 153 12.57 2.72 -20.47
N THR A 154 13.01 3.86 -19.96
CA THR A 154 14.22 4.57 -20.39
C THR A 154 15.50 4.01 -19.76
N THR A 155 15.45 3.68 -18.48
CA THR A 155 16.63 3.27 -17.69
C THR A 155 16.83 1.76 -17.63
N PHE A 156 16.03 0.98 -18.34
CA PHE A 156 16.00 -0.48 -18.25
C PHE A 156 17.38 -1.12 -18.43
N ASP A 157 18.11 -0.73 -19.46
CA ASP A 157 19.39 -1.35 -19.81
C ASP A 157 20.46 -1.04 -18.74
N PHE A 158 20.45 0.17 -18.19
CA PHE A 158 21.27 0.54 -17.05
C PHE A 158 20.87 -0.27 -15.80
N ASN A 159 19.58 -0.32 -15.46
CA ASN A 159 19.09 -1.04 -14.29
C ASN A 159 19.52 -2.52 -14.31
N ILE A 160 19.39 -3.19 -15.46
CA ILE A 160 19.85 -4.57 -15.64
C ILE A 160 21.35 -4.71 -15.42
N SER A 161 22.14 -3.86 -16.09
CA SER A 161 23.60 -3.97 -16.05
C SER A 161 24.19 -3.66 -14.69
N ALA A 162 23.56 -2.75 -13.95
CA ALA A 162 23.99 -2.28 -12.63
C ALA A 162 23.32 -3.03 -11.46
N ASN A 163 22.35 -3.90 -11.72
CA ASN A 163 21.54 -4.59 -10.70
C ASN A 163 20.91 -3.64 -9.67
N VAL A 164 20.41 -2.50 -10.13
CA VAL A 164 19.82 -1.46 -9.30
C VAL A 164 18.60 -0.84 -9.98
N TYR A 165 17.62 -0.44 -9.19
CA TYR A 165 16.54 0.47 -9.59
C TYR A 165 16.52 1.65 -8.62
N TYR A 166 16.10 2.82 -9.08
CA TYR A 166 16.02 4.00 -8.24
C TYR A 166 14.68 4.71 -8.42
N ASP A 167 14.20 5.31 -7.33
CA ASP A 167 12.95 6.07 -7.25
C ASP A 167 13.13 7.24 -6.28
N ASN A 168 12.26 8.27 -6.36
CA ASN A 168 12.26 9.36 -5.41
C ASN A 168 12.09 8.81 -3.98
N ALA A 169 12.94 9.25 -3.04
CA ALA A 169 12.95 8.75 -1.68
C ALA A 169 11.70 9.13 -0.87
N GLU A 170 11.00 10.20 -1.27
CA GLU A 170 9.74 10.63 -0.65
C GLU A 170 8.56 9.71 -0.97
N ARG A 171 8.66 8.91 -2.06
CA ARG A 171 7.63 7.94 -2.39
C ARG A 171 7.61 6.80 -1.39
N GLY A 172 6.43 6.51 -0.86
CA GLY A 172 6.17 5.30 -0.10
C GLY A 172 6.21 4.04 -0.97
N PHE A 173 6.20 2.89 -0.32
CA PHE A 173 6.09 1.60 -0.99
C PHE A 173 5.64 0.51 -0.01
N ARG A 174 4.90 -0.47 -0.52
CA ARG A 174 4.62 -1.70 0.23
C ARG A 174 5.88 -2.55 0.37
N ALA A 175 6.10 -3.17 1.54
CA ALA A 175 7.21 -4.09 1.74
C ALA A 175 7.18 -5.23 0.70
N HIS A 176 8.31 -5.49 0.06
CA HIS A 176 8.48 -6.49 -0.99
C HIS A 176 9.92 -6.97 -1.04
N ASP A 177 10.09 -8.25 -1.34
CA ASP A 177 11.41 -8.85 -1.53
C ASP A 177 11.79 -8.96 -3.01
N THR A 178 10.82 -8.90 -3.91
CA THR A 178 11.06 -9.00 -5.35
C THR A 178 10.76 -7.68 -6.04
N LEU A 179 11.68 -7.23 -6.88
CA LEU A 179 11.54 -6.07 -7.75
C LEU A 179 11.35 -6.52 -9.21
N GLY A 180 10.34 -5.99 -9.89
CA GLY A 180 10.07 -6.26 -11.31
C GLY A 180 10.28 -5.00 -12.16
N LEU A 181 10.98 -5.13 -13.30
CA LEU A 181 11.21 -4.04 -14.24
C LEU A 181 10.26 -4.17 -15.44
N TYR A 182 9.37 -3.19 -15.59
CA TYR A 182 8.40 -3.16 -16.67
C TYR A 182 8.92 -2.37 -17.87
N LYS A 183 8.82 -2.99 -19.06
CA LYS A 183 9.11 -2.37 -20.36
C LYS A 183 8.29 -3.05 -21.45
N ASN A 184 7.70 -2.31 -22.38
CA ASN A 184 7.00 -2.85 -23.55
C ASN A 184 5.90 -3.88 -23.20
N LYS A 185 4.95 -3.46 -22.34
CA LYS A 185 3.79 -4.24 -21.91
C LYS A 185 4.10 -5.56 -21.20
N SER A 186 5.24 -5.63 -20.54
CA SER A 186 5.62 -6.83 -19.78
C SER A 186 6.59 -6.47 -18.66
N VAL A 187 6.56 -7.16 -17.53
CA VAL A 187 7.70 -7.24 -16.63
C VAL A 187 8.76 -8.06 -17.33
N ARG A 188 9.87 -7.44 -17.68
CA ARG A 188 10.95 -8.02 -18.48
C ARG A 188 12.07 -8.63 -17.67
N ALA A 189 12.21 -8.21 -16.43
CA ALA A 189 13.20 -8.78 -15.52
C ALA A 189 12.70 -8.66 -14.08
N ILE A 190 13.13 -9.62 -13.25
CA ILE A 190 12.87 -9.60 -11.81
C ILE A 190 14.16 -9.83 -11.03
N GLY A 191 14.26 -9.29 -9.83
CA GLY A 191 15.42 -9.47 -8.96
C GLY A 191 15.02 -9.44 -7.49
N LYS A 192 15.72 -10.24 -6.66
CA LYS A 192 15.55 -10.21 -5.21
C LYS A 192 16.27 -9.00 -4.62
N VAL A 193 15.57 -8.18 -3.85
CA VAL A 193 16.11 -7.00 -3.18
C VAL A 193 17.05 -7.42 -2.05
N ILE A 194 18.28 -6.93 -2.08
CA ILE A 194 19.32 -7.23 -1.08
C ILE A 194 19.83 -5.99 -0.34
N ALA A 195 19.52 -4.78 -0.84
CA ALA A 195 19.75 -3.55 -0.09
C ALA A 195 18.86 -2.42 -0.60
N ARG A 196 18.57 -1.47 0.31
CA ARG A 196 17.95 -0.17 0.01
C ARG A 196 18.78 0.92 0.66
N ILE A 197 19.15 1.91 -0.14
CA ILE A 197 20.01 3.01 0.28
C ILE A 197 19.44 4.28 -0.31
N THR A 198 19.21 5.30 0.51
CA THR A 198 18.92 6.64 -0.03
C THR A 198 20.22 7.43 -0.21
N ALA A 199 20.26 8.27 -1.23
CA ALA A 199 21.40 9.11 -1.49
C ALA A 199 20.98 10.47 -2.09
N VAL A 200 21.71 11.52 -1.71
CA VAL A 200 21.56 12.87 -2.22
C VAL A 200 22.92 13.56 -2.24
N GLU A 201 23.22 14.35 -3.26
CA GLU A 201 24.44 15.14 -3.33
C GLU A 201 24.30 16.41 -2.48
N THR A 202 25.32 16.72 -1.69
CA THR A 202 25.39 17.90 -0.82
C THR A 202 26.68 18.65 -1.11
N GLU A 203 26.84 19.85 -0.57
CA GLU A 203 28.08 20.64 -0.65
C GLU A 203 29.32 19.88 -0.13
N ASN A 204 29.13 18.89 0.75
CA ASN A 204 30.17 18.07 1.36
C ASN A 204 30.33 16.69 0.70
N GLY A 205 29.75 16.47 -0.47
CA GLY A 205 29.71 15.19 -1.18
C GLY A 205 28.39 14.47 -1.04
N VAL A 206 28.33 13.21 -1.48
CA VAL A 206 27.11 12.43 -1.46
C VAL A 206 26.81 11.94 -0.04
N LYS A 207 25.63 12.27 0.47
CA LYS A 207 25.10 11.76 1.73
C LYS A 207 24.33 10.47 1.44
N TYR A 208 24.59 9.43 2.24
CA TYR A 208 23.92 8.14 2.16
C TYR A 208 23.20 7.82 3.46
N ASN A 209 22.05 7.13 3.35
CA ASN A 209 21.39 6.51 4.47
C ASN A 209 20.98 5.09 4.09
N THR A 210 21.33 4.10 4.92
CA THR A 210 21.01 2.69 4.69
C THR A 210 19.69 2.34 5.37
N GLU A 211 18.68 2.00 4.59
CA GLU A 211 17.37 1.55 5.10
C GLU A 211 17.33 0.03 5.28
N PHE A 212 18.04 -0.72 4.43
CA PHE A 212 18.11 -2.18 4.47
C PHE A 212 19.41 -2.67 3.84
N GLY A 213 19.95 -3.79 4.33
CA GLY A 213 21.20 -4.36 3.81
C GLY A 213 22.43 -3.56 4.22
N GLU A 214 23.44 -3.50 3.37
CA GLU A 214 24.73 -2.90 3.66
C GLU A 214 25.14 -1.89 2.57
N LEU A 215 25.76 -0.76 2.97
CA LEU A 215 26.38 0.21 2.06
C LEU A 215 27.83 -0.18 1.81
N THR A 216 28.12 -0.82 0.68
CA THR A 216 29.49 -1.13 0.22
C THR A 216 30.04 -0.05 -0.69
N ASP A 217 31.38 -0.03 -0.88
CA ASP A 217 32.00 0.92 -1.81
C ASP A 217 31.57 0.66 -3.26
N GLU A 218 31.34 -0.61 -3.65
CA GLU A 218 30.78 -0.96 -4.96
C GLU A 218 29.39 -0.36 -5.16
N ARG A 219 28.53 -0.38 -4.12
CA ARG A 219 27.19 0.24 -4.19
C ARG A 219 27.25 1.75 -4.28
N LYS A 220 28.21 2.40 -3.62
CA LYS A 220 28.46 3.84 -3.78
C LYS A 220 28.85 4.19 -5.22
N GLU A 221 29.72 3.37 -5.84
CA GLU A 221 30.10 3.54 -7.25
C GLU A 221 28.90 3.36 -8.20
N VAL A 222 28.04 2.38 -7.92
CA VAL A 222 26.80 2.17 -8.70
C VAL A 222 25.85 3.35 -8.54
N ILE A 223 25.68 3.90 -7.34
CA ILE A 223 24.88 5.11 -7.11
C ILE A 223 25.42 6.29 -7.91
N ALA A 224 26.74 6.51 -7.90
CA ALA A 224 27.35 7.59 -8.68
C ALA A 224 27.09 7.40 -10.19
N LYS A 225 27.25 6.18 -10.72
CA LYS A 225 26.92 5.86 -12.12
C LYS A 225 25.43 6.04 -12.42
N ALA A 226 24.55 5.73 -11.49
CA ALA A 226 23.12 5.96 -11.65
C ALA A 226 22.78 7.45 -11.73
N MET A 227 23.46 8.29 -10.94
CA MET A 227 23.33 9.74 -11.01
C MET A 227 23.77 10.26 -12.40
N ASP A 228 24.91 9.78 -12.92
CA ASP A 228 25.41 10.14 -14.26
C ASP A 228 24.46 9.66 -15.39
N ASP A 229 23.92 8.45 -15.26
CA ASP A 229 22.91 7.92 -16.21
C ASP A 229 21.62 8.74 -16.17
N GLY A 230 21.14 9.07 -14.96
CA GLY A 230 19.97 9.92 -14.74
C GLY A 230 20.12 11.29 -15.40
N ASP A 231 21.26 11.95 -15.20
CA ASP A 231 21.56 13.23 -15.83
C ASP A 231 21.46 13.15 -17.37
N SER A 232 21.92 12.04 -17.97
CA SER A 232 21.85 11.82 -19.42
C SER A 232 20.41 11.73 -19.95
N HIS A 233 19.47 11.36 -19.08
CA HIS A 233 18.04 11.24 -19.37
C HIS A 233 17.19 12.43 -18.87
N GLY A 234 17.83 13.42 -18.23
CA GLY A 234 17.16 14.60 -17.67
C GLY A 234 16.48 14.34 -16.32
N TYR A 235 16.89 13.31 -15.60
CA TYR A 235 16.42 13.04 -14.24
C TYR A 235 17.40 13.63 -13.22
N ASP A 236 16.91 14.42 -12.27
CA ASP A 236 17.72 14.96 -11.18
C ASP A 236 17.83 13.96 -10.03
N LEU A 237 18.84 13.09 -10.08
CA LEU A 237 19.15 12.16 -8.99
C LEU A 237 20.17 12.73 -8.00
N ARG A 238 20.66 13.96 -8.22
CA ARG A 238 21.67 14.58 -7.38
C ARG A 238 21.08 15.47 -6.30
N THR A 239 20.24 16.43 -6.69
CA THR A 239 19.72 17.42 -5.74
C THR A 239 18.45 16.94 -5.03
N ILE A 240 17.74 15.96 -5.60
CA ILE A 240 16.58 15.29 -5.01
C ILE A 240 17.02 13.94 -4.45
N GLU A 241 16.69 13.68 -3.18
CA GLU A 241 17.04 12.41 -2.55
C GLU A 241 16.31 11.25 -3.26
N HIS A 242 17.08 10.24 -3.68
CA HIS A 242 16.55 9.04 -4.33
C HIS A 242 16.87 7.80 -3.51
N ARG A 243 15.97 6.84 -3.57
CA ARG A 243 16.12 5.50 -2.98
C ARG A 243 16.57 4.53 -4.05
N TYR A 244 17.67 3.83 -3.77
CA TYR A 244 18.29 2.85 -4.65
C TYR A 244 18.00 1.45 -4.12
N PHE A 245 17.28 0.65 -4.91
CA PHE A 245 16.96 -0.74 -4.63
C PHE A 245 18.00 -1.61 -5.33
N PHE A 246 18.89 -2.21 -4.58
CA PHE A 246 19.87 -3.15 -5.10
C PHE A 246 19.30 -4.55 -5.09
N VAL A 247 19.44 -5.25 -6.20
CA VAL A 247 19.07 -6.65 -6.32
C VAL A 247 20.31 -7.54 -6.41
N GLU A 248 20.19 -8.81 -6.03
CA GLU A 248 21.27 -9.77 -6.19
C GLU A 248 21.68 -9.89 -7.66
N LYS A 249 20.68 -10.11 -8.51
CA LYS A 249 20.78 -10.13 -9.96
C LYS A 249 19.40 -10.01 -10.57
N PHE A 250 19.28 -9.36 -11.71
CA PHE A 250 18.07 -9.42 -12.52
C PHE A 250 18.08 -10.66 -13.41
N TYR A 251 16.95 -11.37 -13.39
CA TYR A 251 16.66 -12.53 -14.26
C TYR A 251 15.60 -12.14 -15.27
N GLU A 252 15.83 -12.51 -16.52
CA GLU A 252 14.92 -12.20 -17.62
C GLU A 252 13.60 -12.97 -17.49
N THR A 253 12.48 -12.29 -17.69
CA THR A 253 11.14 -12.90 -17.70
C THR A 253 10.27 -12.26 -18.78
N ASP A 254 9.01 -12.66 -18.89
CA ASP A 254 8.02 -12.07 -19.82
C ASP A 254 6.61 -12.16 -19.22
N PHE A 255 6.43 -11.57 -18.03
CA PHE A 255 5.13 -11.50 -17.37
C PHE A 255 4.27 -10.41 -18.01
N LYS A 256 3.40 -10.84 -18.94
CA LYS A 256 2.72 -9.94 -19.88
C LYS A 256 1.48 -9.29 -19.31
N LYS A 257 1.34 -7.97 -19.56
CA LYS A 257 0.09 -7.26 -19.41
C LYS A 257 -0.81 -7.53 -20.62
N VAL A 258 -2.02 -8.06 -20.38
CA VAL A 258 -2.97 -8.39 -21.45
C VAL A 258 -3.91 -7.23 -21.80
N THR A 259 -4.07 -6.23 -20.92
CA THR A 259 -4.89 -5.07 -21.21
C THR A 259 -4.19 -4.09 -22.16
N PRO A 260 -4.94 -3.32 -22.98
CA PRO A 260 -4.37 -2.50 -24.06
C PRO A 260 -3.43 -1.38 -23.62
N ARG A 261 -3.68 -0.78 -22.45
CA ARG A 261 -2.95 0.39 -21.96
C ARG A 261 -1.74 -0.01 -21.13
N ALA A 262 -0.67 0.80 -21.17
CA ALA A 262 0.44 0.69 -20.23
C ALA A 262 -0.02 1.16 -18.83
N PRO A 263 0.52 0.59 -17.75
CA PRO A 263 0.31 1.13 -16.40
C PRO A 263 0.93 2.52 -16.31
N MET A 264 0.32 3.38 -15.51
CA MET A 264 0.81 4.75 -15.30
C MET A 264 1.71 4.89 -14.07
N GLY A 265 1.75 3.84 -13.23
CA GLY A 265 2.52 3.83 -11.98
C GLY A 265 3.02 2.44 -11.61
N THR A 266 3.46 2.31 -10.38
CA THR A 266 3.93 1.05 -9.78
C THR A 266 2.75 0.08 -9.58
N ARG A 267 3.05 -1.22 -9.49
CA ARG A 267 2.09 -2.27 -9.15
C ARG A 267 2.71 -3.23 -8.15
N ILE A 268 1.89 -3.70 -7.22
CA ILE A 268 2.26 -4.79 -6.32
C ILE A 268 1.53 -6.05 -6.75
N PHE A 269 2.28 -7.12 -6.87
CA PHE A 269 1.75 -8.45 -7.19
C PHE A 269 1.99 -9.40 -6.03
N ASP A 270 0.95 -10.07 -5.59
CA ASP A 270 1.07 -11.23 -4.69
C ASP A 270 1.44 -12.45 -5.53
N LEU A 271 2.71 -12.86 -5.44
CA LEU A 271 3.26 -13.96 -6.22
C LEU A 271 2.65 -15.31 -5.84
N THR A 272 2.20 -15.47 -4.59
CA THR A 272 1.54 -16.70 -4.15
C THR A 272 0.20 -16.89 -4.83
N GLN A 273 -0.55 -15.80 -5.01
CA GLN A 273 -1.82 -15.81 -5.74
C GLN A 273 -1.62 -16.05 -7.23
N ILE A 274 -0.61 -15.42 -7.85
CA ILE A 274 -0.32 -15.57 -9.28
C ILE A 274 0.09 -17.01 -9.59
N LEU A 275 0.95 -17.61 -8.77
CA LEU A 275 1.52 -18.92 -9.02
C LEU A 275 0.69 -20.08 -8.42
N GLY A 276 -0.30 -19.77 -7.56
CA GLY A 276 -1.10 -20.77 -6.85
C GLY A 276 -0.27 -21.62 -5.87
N THR A 277 0.72 -21.03 -5.21
CA THR A 277 1.63 -21.71 -4.28
C THR A 277 1.83 -20.92 -3.00
N ASP A 278 2.09 -21.61 -1.90
CA ASP A 278 2.40 -20.98 -0.60
C ASP A 278 3.90 -20.65 -0.44
N ASP A 279 4.75 -21.13 -1.33
CA ASP A 279 6.20 -20.92 -1.33
C ASP A 279 6.65 -20.23 -2.62
N ILE A 280 7.51 -19.20 -2.49
CA ILE A 280 8.15 -18.56 -3.64
C ILE A 280 9.47 -19.27 -3.93
N PRO A 281 9.66 -19.77 -5.16
CA PRO A 281 10.90 -20.43 -5.55
C PRO A 281 12.07 -19.44 -5.65
N SER A 282 13.27 -19.94 -5.96
CA SER A 282 14.42 -19.07 -6.25
C SER A 282 14.11 -18.09 -7.38
N THR A 283 14.75 -16.92 -7.38
CA THR A 283 14.42 -15.82 -8.29
C THR A 283 14.54 -16.21 -9.77
N ASP A 284 15.48 -17.08 -10.13
CA ASP A 284 15.63 -17.62 -11.48
C ASP A 284 14.46 -18.53 -11.88
N GLN A 285 14.02 -19.43 -10.98
CA GLN A 285 12.85 -20.28 -11.20
C GLN A 285 11.56 -19.45 -11.28
N LEU A 286 11.41 -18.46 -10.39
CA LEU A 286 10.30 -17.52 -10.41
C LEU A 286 10.22 -16.78 -11.75
N ALA A 287 11.36 -16.32 -12.28
CA ALA A 287 11.43 -15.65 -13.58
C ALA A 287 10.93 -16.55 -14.72
N GLU A 288 11.27 -17.83 -14.70
CA GLU A 288 10.78 -18.81 -15.70
C GLU A 288 9.27 -19.08 -15.55
N MET A 289 8.77 -19.22 -14.33
CA MET A 289 7.34 -19.46 -14.08
C MET A 289 6.48 -18.29 -14.57
N LEU A 290 6.90 -17.04 -14.27
CA LEU A 290 6.18 -15.84 -14.68
C LEU A 290 6.06 -15.66 -16.21
N LYS A 291 6.90 -16.30 -17.02
CA LYS A 291 6.76 -16.29 -18.48
C LYS A 291 5.46 -16.94 -18.97
N ASN A 292 4.86 -17.81 -18.16
CA ASN A 292 3.62 -18.50 -18.49
C ASN A 292 2.38 -17.77 -17.92
N GLU A 293 2.58 -16.72 -17.14
CA GLU A 293 1.52 -15.97 -16.49
C GLU A 293 1.24 -14.64 -17.19
N THR A 294 0.05 -14.10 -16.96
CA THR A 294 -0.36 -12.80 -17.49
C THR A 294 -1.12 -12.00 -16.43
N TRP A 295 -1.17 -10.69 -16.62
CA TRP A 295 -1.90 -9.79 -15.72
C TRP A 295 -2.67 -8.69 -16.47
N THR A 296 -3.61 -8.06 -15.78
CA THR A 296 -4.52 -7.03 -16.34
C THR A 296 -4.20 -5.66 -15.84
#